data_ce5348b1bc2abd7c8bff371883e408a1
#
_entry.id   ce5348b1bc2abd7c8bff371883e408a1
#
_cell.length_a   1.000
_cell.length_b   1.000
_cell.length_c   1.000
_cell.angle_alpha   90.00
_cell.angle_beta   90.00
_cell.angle_gamma   90.00
#
_symmetry.space_group_name_H-M   'P 1'
#
loop_
_entity.id
_entity.type
_entity.pdbx_description
1 polymer ?
#
loop_
_entity_poly.entity_id
_entity_poly.type
_entity_poly.pdbx_seq_one_letter_code
_entity_poly.pdbx_strand_id
1 'polypeptide(L)'
;MNNLSTKVALSVMAVLCLILSLGAGRIKLYAGEVLTNEKVVEPKLNATEVSLVTDDTFNLKVFNLAENQKVYFKSDDDSIASVSTTGAVSALKVGTANITVTLKEKSVKEDKVFKCKVYVGPPAISIRLTLREVTLEVGKRKTLQAILKPNTTAEIGMFTSKDPDIVAVSVSGKVLAKKVGKTTIVSSIANGKYDICTINVVEAVEKTAEKTK
;
A
#
# COMPACT_ATOMS: atom_id res chain seq x y z
N MET A 1 -11.69 -29.91 -12.35
CA MET A 1 -11.32 -31.07 -11.49
C MET A 1 -10.20 -31.80 -12.22
N ASN A 2 -8.97 -31.61 -11.79
CA ASN A 2 -7.85 -32.53 -12.14
C ASN A 2 -6.54 -32.00 -11.58
N ASN A 3 -6.02 -32.73 -10.61
CA ASN A 3 -4.70 -33.34 -10.65
C ASN A 3 -3.52 -32.52 -10.14
N LEU A 4 -3.65 -31.87 -8.99
CA LEU A 4 -2.45 -31.54 -8.20
C LEU A 4 -2.10 -32.67 -7.21
N SER A 5 -3.08 -33.42 -6.74
CA SER A 5 -2.91 -34.55 -5.81
C SER A 5 -2.18 -35.75 -6.40
N THR A 6 -2.36 -36.04 -7.70
CA THR A 6 -1.71 -37.16 -8.38
C THR A 6 -0.24 -36.93 -8.74
N LYS A 7 0.19 -35.70 -8.91
CA LYS A 7 1.60 -35.39 -9.22
C LYS A 7 2.52 -35.52 -8.00
N VAL A 8 2.01 -35.22 -6.81
CA VAL A 8 2.77 -35.37 -5.56
C VAL A 8 2.93 -36.85 -5.21
N ALA A 9 1.92 -37.69 -5.43
CA ALA A 9 1.98 -39.14 -5.20
C ALA A 9 2.97 -39.83 -6.15
N LEU A 10 3.09 -39.40 -7.40
CA LEU A 10 4.02 -40.00 -8.37
C LEU A 10 5.49 -39.66 -8.08
N SER A 11 5.78 -38.49 -7.49
CA SER A 11 7.13 -38.06 -7.14
C SER A 11 7.69 -38.86 -5.95
N VAL A 12 6.85 -39.21 -4.99
CA VAL A 12 7.26 -40.02 -3.82
C VAL A 12 7.50 -41.49 -4.20
N MET A 13 6.76 -42.08 -5.13
CA MET A 13 6.99 -43.44 -5.60
C MET A 13 8.24 -43.56 -6.49
N ALA A 14 8.61 -42.56 -7.25
CA ALA A 14 9.80 -42.61 -8.09
C ALA A 14 11.12 -42.63 -7.29
N VAL A 15 11.15 -42.00 -6.12
CA VAL A 15 12.32 -42.00 -5.21
C VAL A 15 12.44 -43.36 -4.48
N LEU A 16 11.32 -44.07 -4.23
CA LEU A 16 11.34 -45.36 -3.55
C LEU A 16 11.81 -46.52 -4.45
N CYS A 17 11.66 -46.42 -5.77
CA CYS A 17 12.08 -47.46 -6.72
C CYS A 17 13.58 -47.49 -7.05
N LEU A 18 14.33 -46.40 -6.77
CA LEU A 18 15.76 -46.32 -7.11
C LEU A 18 16.70 -46.94 -6.06
N ILE A 19 16.21 -47.37 -4.91
CA ILE A 19 17.02 -47.88 -3.77
C ILE A 19 16.98 -49.39 -3.67
N LEU A 20 16.25 -50.11 -4.54
CA LEU A 20 16.08 -51.55 -4.45
C LEU A 20 17.07 -52.41 -5.24
N SER A 21 18.17 -51.84 -5.79
CA SER A 21 19.08 -52.60 -6.66
C SER A 21 20.53 -52.74 -6.21
N LEU A 22 20.89 -52.50 -4.97
CA LEU A 22 22.27 -52.71 -4.47
C LEU A 22 22.27 -53.33 -3.06
N GLY A 23 22.51 -54.66 -3.02
CA GLY A 23 23.25 -55.43 -2.03
C GLY A 23 22.92 -55.28 -0.53
N ALA A 24 22.58 -56.43 0.09
CA ALA A 24 22.37 -56.70 1.51
C ALA A 24 23.20 -55.84 2.49
N GLY A 25 22.62 -54.75 2.97
CA GLY A 25 23.06 -54.01 4.12
C GLY A 25 21.85 -53.40 4.83
N ARG A 26 21.77 -53.56 6.16
CA ARG A 26 20.70 -52.98 6.97
C ARG A 26 20.73 -51.44 6.82
N ILE A 27 19.89 -50.90 5.96
CA ILE A 27 19.69 -49.45 5.85
C ILE A 27 18.68 -49.05 6.94
N LYS A 28 19.12 -48.34 7.97
CA LYS A 28 18.25 -47.57 8.84
C LYS A 28 17.71 -46.40 7.99
N LEU A 29 16.46 -46.49 7.56
CA LEU A 29 15.70 -45.37 7.02
C LEU A 29 15.48 -44.40 8.19
N TYR A 30 16.25 -43.35 8.24
CA TYR A 30 15.83 -42.11 8.91
C TYR A 30 14.80 -41.49 8.00
N ALA A 31 13.56 -41.41 8.47
CA ALA A 31 12.55 -40.55 7.86
C ALA A 31 13.07 -39.11 7.94
N GLY A 32 13.77 -38.67 6.90
CA GLY A 32 14.13 -37.28 6.73
C GLY A 32 12.84 -36.55 6.42
N GLU A 33 12.37 -35.73 7.35
CA GLU A 33 11.41 -34.70 7.04
C GLU A 33 11.97 -33.88 5.89
N VAL A 34 11.31 -33.95 4.73
CA VAL A 34 11.56 -33.00 3.65
C VAL A 34 11.05 -31.68 4.16
N LEU A 35 11.92 -30.91 4.77
CA LEU A 35 11.69 -29.51 5.07
C LEU A 35 11.55 -28.78 3.74
N THR A 36 10.35 -28.80 3.19
CA THR A 36 9.98 -27.84 2.14
C THR A 36 10.02 -26.48 2.81
N ASN A 37 11.05 -25.70 2.48
CA ASN A 37 11.17 -24.31 2.88
C ASN A 37 10.11 -23.48 2.09
N GLU A 38 8.86 -23.88 2.20
CA GLU A 38 7.75 -23.00 1.78
C GLU A 38 7.77 -21.80 2.73
N LYS A 39 8.18 -20.67 2.20
CA LYS A 39 8.14 -19.40 2.92
C LYS A 39 6.70 -19.16 3.33
N VAL A 40 6.37 -19.47 4.58
CA VAL A 40 5.04 -19.21 5.14
C VAL A 40 4.81 -17.70 5.05
N VAL A 41 3.95 -17.30 4.12
CA VAL A 41 3.62 -15.89 3.93
C VAL A 41 2.49 -15.54 4.89
N GLU A 42 2.80 -14.76 5.91
CA GLU A 42 1.88 -14.36 6.96
C GLU A 42 0.70 -13.53 6.41
N PRO A 43 -0.52 -13.78 6.90
CA PRO A 43 -1.67 -12.92 6.59
C PRO A 43 -1.42 -11.48 7.00
N LYS A 44 -1.82 -10.52 6.14
CA LYS A 44 -1.69 -9.08 6.39
C LYS A 44 -2.85 -8.30 5.82
N LEU A 45 -3.16 -7.15 6.43
CA LEU A 45 -4.12 -6.20 5.88
C LEU A 45 -3.50 -5.39 4.72
N ASN A 46 -4.35 -4.95 3.79
CA ASN A 46 -3.97 -3.98 2.76
C ASN A 46 -3.74 -2.57 3.34
N ALA A 47 -4.35 -2.25 4.49
CA ALA A 47 -4.15 -1.00 5.21
C ALA A 47 -4.36 -1.20 6.72
N THR A 48 -3.55 -0.52 7.54
CA THR A 48 -3.68 -0.44 9.01
C THR A 48 -4.30 0.89 9.44
N GLU A 49 -4.27 1.88 8.57
CA GLU A 49 -4.91 3.19 8.74
C GLU A 49 -5.50 3.63 7.41
N VAL A 50 -6.68 4.25 7.45
CA VAL A 50 -7.39 4.77 6.27
C VAL A 50 -8.03 6.10 6.65
N SER A 51 -7.91 7.09 5.75
CA SER A 51 -8.61 8.36 5.86
C SER A 51 -9.65 8.43 4.76
N LEU A 52 -10.91 8.62 5.11
CA LEU A 52 -12.06 8.66 4.20
C LEU A 52 -12.82 9.97 4.38
N VAL A 53 -13.35 10.50 3.30
CA VAL A 53 -14.36 11.55 3.37
C VAL A 53 -15.72 10.92 3.68
N THR A 54 -16.62 11.64 4.34
CA THR A 54 -18.01 11.17 4.53
C THR A 54 -18.60 10.72 3.21
N ASP A 55 -19.37 9.61 3.24
CA ASP A 55 -20.00 8.92 2.11
C ASP A 55 -19.04 8.14 1.21
N ASP A 56 -17.72 8.18 1.47
CA ASP A 56 -16.74 7.32 0.78
C ASP A 56 -16.81 5.87 1.27
N THR A 57 -16.31 4.98 0.43
CA THR A 57 -16.13 3.56 0.76
C THR A 57 -14.68 3.10 0.51
N PHE A 58 -14.21 2.16 1.34
CA PHE A 58 -12.90 1.54 1.21
C PHE A 58 -13.00 0.03 1.38
N ASN A 59 -12.34 -0.74 0.51
CA ASN A 59 -12.31 -2.19 0.62
C ASN A 59 -11.09 -2.63 1.45
N LEU A 60 -11.33 -2.95 2.72
CA LEU A 60 -10.34 -3.56 3.61
C LEU A 60 -10.20 -5.05 3.28
N LYS A 61 -8.99 -5.49 2.96
CA LYS A 61 -8.70 -6.85 2.51
C LYS A 61 -7.59 -7.48 3.34
N VAL A 62 -7.71 -8.79 3.52
CA VAL A 62 -6.62 -9.61 4.08
C VAL A 62 -5.94 -10.33 2.93
N PHE A 63 -4.63 -10.18 2.81
CA PHE A 63 -3.80 -10.94 1.88
C PHE A 63 -3.21 -12.17 2.54
N ASN A 64 -2.84 -13.15 1.74
CA ASN A 64 -2.19 -14.41 2.15
C ASN A 64 -3.03 -15.23 3.12
N LEU A 65 -4.35 -15.28 2.86
CA LEU A 65 -5.26 -16.18 3.59
C LEU A 65 -5.02 -17.63 3.17
N ALA A 66 -4.97 -18.53 4.16
CA ALA A 66 -5.02 -19.96 3.92
C ALA A 66 -6.47 -20.41 3.63
N GLU A 67 -6.65 -21.51 2.89
CA GLU A 67 -7.98 -22.01 2.47
C GLU A 67 -8.90 -22.36 3.65
N ASN A 68 -8.33 -22.71 4.80
CA ASN A 68 -9.04 -23.10 6.02
C ASN A 68 -9.37 -21.91 6.95
N GLN A 69 -8.96 -20.67 6.58
CA GLN A 69 -9.17 -19.46 7.38
C GLN A 69 -10.46 -18.72 6.96
N LYS A 70 -11.19 -18.24 7.97
CA LYS A 70 -12.36 -17.38 7.79
C LYS A 70 -12.07 -15.99 8.37
N VAL A 71 -12.49 -14.96 7.63
CA VAL A 71 -12.30 -13.55 8.03
C VAL A 71 -13.61 -13.00 8.57
N TYR A 72 -13.53 -12.28 9.69
CA TYR A 72 -14.64 -11.55 10.29
C TYR A 72 -14.21 -10.09 10.49
N PHE A 73 -15.11 -9.18 10.12
CA PHE A 73 -14.91 -7.74 10.28
C PHE A 73 -15.91 -7.20 11.30
N LYS A 74 -15.45 -6.28 12.16
CA LYS A 74 -16.30 -5.60 13.13
C LYS A 74 -15.79 -4.18 13.37
N SER A 75 -16.67 -3.20 13.31
CA SER A 75 -16.39 -1.84 13.76
C SER A 75 -16.60 -1.72 15.27
N ASP A 76 -15.86 -0.85 15.92
CA ASP A 76 -16.11 -0.44 17.31
C ASP A 76 -17.15 0.70 17.38
N ASP A 77 -17.38 1.43 16.28
CA ASP A 77 -18.44 2.44 16.15
C ASP A 77 -19.01 2.44 14.71
N ASP A 78 -20.07 1.67 14.50
CA ASP A 78 -20.77 1.58 13.22
C ASP A 78 -21.46 2.89 12.81
N SER A 79 -21.64 3.85 13.73
CA SER A 79 -22.22 5.16 13.39
C SER A 79 -21.19 6.09 12.73
N ILE A 80 -19.90 5.87 12.94
CA ILE A 80 -18.79 6.60 12.31
C ILE A 80 -18.36 5.90 11.03
N ALA A 81 -18.01 4.61 11.14
CA ALA A 81 -17.60 3.79 10.01
C ALA A 81 -18.16 2.38 10.18
N SER A 82 -19.05 1.96 9.31
CA SER A 82 -19.56 0.61 9.28
C SER A 82 -18.72 -0.29 8.38
N VAL A 83 -18.75 -1.60 8.62
CA VAL A 83 -18.03 -2.57 7.79
C VAL A 83 -18.93 -3.75 7.42
N SER A 84 -18.93 -4.14 6.15
CA SER A 84 -19.65 -5.31 5.67
C SER A 84 -18.89 -6.61 5.97
N THR A 85 -19.59 -7.75 5.82
CA THR A 85 -18.98 -9.08 5.93
C THR A 85 -17.89 -9.36 4.88
N THR A 86 -17.85 -8.58 3.80
CA THR A 86 -16.85 -8.66 2.72
C THR A 86 -15.67 -7.69 2.92
N GLY A 87 -15.70 -6.87 3.98
CA GLY A 87 -14.67 -5.90 4.29
C GLY A 87 -14.86 -4.54 3.62
N ALA A 88 -16.03 -4.26 3.03
CA ALA A 88 -16.35 -2.92 2.55
C ALA A 88 -16.65 -2.01 3.75
N VAL A 89 -15.80 -1.02 3.96
CA VAL A 89 -15.91 0.01 5.01
C VAL A 89 -16.61 1.21 4.41
N SER A 90 -17.69 1.69 5.06
CA SER A 90 -18.44 2.89 4.65
C SER A 90 -18.26 3.99 5.69
N ALA A 91 -17.81 5.16 5.26
CA ALA A 91 -17.63 6.34 6.10
C ALA A 91 -18.95 7.10 6.26
N LEU A 92 -19.52 7.11 7.47
CA LEU A 92 -20.87 7.64 7.70
C LEU A 92 -20.88 9.00 8.40
N LYS A 93 -20.03 9.19 9.39
CA LYS A 93 -19.98 10.41 10.22
C LYS A 93 -18.55 10.79 10.55
N VAL A 94 -18.27 12.07 10.61
CA VAL A 94 -16.97 12.61 11.03
C VAL A 94 -16.58 12.06 12.40
N GLY A 95 -15.39 11.47 12.49
CA GLY A 95 -14.90 10.84 13.70
C GLY A 95 -13.79 9.84 13.42
N THR A 96 -13.57 8.94 14.38
CA THR A 96 -12.59 7.85 14.27
C THR A 96 -13.22 6.57 14.76
N ALA A 97 -13.09 5.50 13.97
CA ALA A 97 -13.49 4.15 14.35
C ALA A 97 -12.34 3.16 14.10
N ASN A 98 -12.33 2.04 14.82
CA ASN A 98 -11.39 0.95 14.58
C ASN A 98 -12.14 -0.27 14.03
N ILE A 99 -11.70 -0.73 12.89
CA ILE A 99 -12.18 -1.99 12.32
C ILE A 99 -11.28 -3.12 12.83
N THR A 100 -11.87 -4.02 13.59
CA THR A 100 -11.23 -5.26 14.05
C THR A 100 -11.45 -6.34 13.01
N VAL A 101 -10.37 -6.97 12.57
CA VAL A 101 -10.39 -8.08 11.60
C VAL A 101 -9.88 -9.33 12.30
N THR A 102 -10.76 -10.31 12.46
CA THR A 102 -10.46 -11.56 13.16
C THR A 102 -10.36 -12.70 12.13
N LEU A 103 -9.22 -13.37 12.13
CA LEU A 103 -9.01 -14.58 11.36
C LEU A 103 -9.25 -15.79 12.26
N LYS A 104 -10.20 -16.63 11.87
CA LYS A 104 -10.49 -17.90 12.55
C LYS A 104 -10.03 -19.08 11.69
N GLU A 105 -9.32 -19.98 12.32
CA GLU A 105 -8.88 -21.23 11.74
C GLU A 105 -9.37 -22.41 12.59
N LYS A 106 -9.99 -23.43 11.97
CA LYS A 106 -10.58 -24.55 12.71
C LYS A 106 -9.58 -25.36 13.54
N SER A 107 -8.32 -25.38 13.12
CA SER A 107 -7.23 -26.15 13.75
C SER A 107 -6.48 -25.39 14.84
N VAL A 108 -6.70 -24.07 14.97
CA VAL A 108 -5.96 -23.18 15.90
C VAL A 108 -6.91 -22.64 16.95
N LYS A 109 -6.52 -22.73 18.23
CA LYS A 109 -7.35 -22.25 19.37
C LYS A 109 -7.39 -20.72 19.48
N GLU A 110 -6.34 -20.03 19.01
CA GLU A 110 -6.23 -18.58 19.15
C GLU A 110 -6.52 -17.90 17.81
N ASP A 111 -7.46 -16.96 17.84
CA ASP A 111 -7.80 -16.13 16.70
C ASP A 111 -6.68 -15.12 16.41
N LYS A 112 -6.27 -14.96 15.17
CA LYS A 112 -5.36 -13.88 14.76
C LYS A 112 -6.16 -12.60 14.53
N VAL A 113 -5.81 -11.52 15.25
CA VAL A 113 -6.55 -10.27 15.22
C VAL A 113 -5.70 -9.15 14.64
N PHE A 114 -6.26 -8.42 13.67
CA PHE A 114 -5.71 -7.20 13.12
C PHE A 114 -6.64 -6.02 13.41
N LYS A 115 -6.09 -4.81 13.38
CA LYS A 115 -6.85 -3.57 13.52
C LYS A 115 -6.54 -2.64 12.37
N CYS A 116 -7.57 -1.98 11.86
CA CYS A 116 -7.46 -0.88 10.92
C CYS A 116 -8.14 0.34 11.51
N LYS A 117 -7.40 1.44 11.68
CA LYS A 117 -7.94 2.70 12.17
C LYS A 117 -8.51 3.51 11.00
N VAL A 118 -9.77 3.92 11.12
CA VAL A 118 -10.49 4.68 10.09
C VAL A 118 -10.75 6.08 10.62
N TYR A 119 -10.21 7.08 9.93
CA TYR A 119 -10.51 8.49 10.16
C TYR A 119 -11.53 8.94 9.13
N VAL A 120 -12.66 9.44 9.58
CA VAL A 120 -13.68 10.03 8.72
C VAL A 120 -13.67 11.54 8.91
N GLY A 121 -13.43 12.27 7.82
CA GLY A 121 -13.43 13.73 7.80
C GLY A 121 -14.45 14.29 6.81
N PRO A 122 -14.77 15.60 6.90
CA PRO A 122 -15.58 16.27 5.90
C PRO A 122 -14.81 16.43 4.58
N PRO A 123 -15.48 16.64 3.43
CA PRO A 123 -14.82 16.99 2.18
C PRO A 123 -14.10 18.35 2.30
N ALA A 124 -13.05 18.52 1.53
CA ALA A 124 -12.36 19.80 1.44
C ALA A 124 -13.19 20.81 0.67
N ILE A 125 -13.28 22.04 1.18
CA ILE A 125 -13.99 23.15 0.53
C ILE A 125 -13.05 24.12 -0.17
N SER A 126 -11.74 24.10 0.14
CA SER A 126 -10.72 24.89 -0.53
C SER A 126 -9.34 24.26 -0.40
N ILE A 127 -8.48 24.59 -1.36
CA ILE A 127 -7.08 24.16 -1.40
C ILE A 127 -6.18 25.35 -1.68
N ARG A 128 -5.00 25.38 -1.09
CA ARG A 128 -3.96 26.40 -1.31
C ARG A 128 -2.58 25.77 -1.21
N LEU A 129 -1.70 26.04 -2.17
CA LEU A 129 -0.30 25.68 -2.11
C LEU A 129 0.49 26.69 -1.24
N THR A 130 1.46 26.17 -0.49
CA THR A 130 2.35 27.00 0.33
C THR A 130 3.36 27.81 -0.50
N LEU A 131 3.65 27.34 -1.71
CA LEU A 131 4.58 27.97 -2.66
C LEU A 131 3.86 28.24 -3.98
N ARG A 132 4.05 29.47 -4.51
CA ARG A 132 3.49 29.91 -5.80
C ARG A 132 4.47 29.75 -6.94
N GLU A 133 5.75 29.84 -6.63
CA GLU A 133 6.84 29.73 -7.58
C GLU A 133 8.04 29.06 -6.92
N VAL A 134 8.75 28.24 -7.68
CA VAL A 134 9.96 27.53 -7.23
C VAL A 134 10.94 27.47 -8.39
N THR A 135 12.20 27.78 -8.14
CA THR A 135 13.30 27.56 -9.09
C THR A 135 14.11 26.35 -8.62
N LEU A 136 14.35 25.41 -9.52
CA LEU A 136 15.11 24.17 -9.26
C LEU A 136 16.16 23.98 -10.36
N GLU A 137 17.31 23.48 -9.99
CA GLU A 137 18.29 22.95 -10.94
C GLU A 137 17.86 21.57 -11.44
N VAL A 138 18.24 21.20 -12.65
CA VAL A 138 18.01 19.85 -13.19
C VAL A 138 18.50 18.79 -12.22
N GLY A 139 17.71 17.73 -12.01
CA GLY A 139 17.98 16.65 -11.06
C GLY A 139 17.57 16.93 -9.61
N LYS A 140 17.28 18.18 -9.23
CA LYS A 140 16.86 18.53 -7.86
C LYS A 140 15.39 18.18 -7.61
N ARG A 141 15.10 17.99 -6.32
CA ARG A 141 13.76 17.63 -5.83
C ARG A 141 13.27 18.67 -4.82
N LYS A 142 11.95 18.85 -4.80
CA LYS A 142 11.25 19.69 -3.81
C LYS A 142 9.92 19.06 -3.48
N THR A 143 9.47 19.19 -2.24
CA THR A 143 8.10 18.80 -1.87
C THR A 143 7.25 20.05 -1.82
N LEU A 144 6.16 20.07 -2.58
CA LEU A 144 5.09 21.06 -2.48
C LEU A 144 4.09 20.59 -1.44
N GLN A 145 3.56 21.51 -0.66
CA GLN A 145 2.54 21.25 0.34
C GLN A 145 1.26 21.99 -0.02
N ALA A 146 0.14 21.27 0.08
CA ALA A 146 -1.20 21.82 -0.05
C ALA A 146 -1.84 21.96 1.33
N ILE A 147 -2.45 23.12 1.59
CA ILE A 147 -3.28 23.36 2.78
C ILE A 147 -4.73 23.30 2.34
N LEU A 148 -5.48 22.39 2.92
CA LEU A 148 -6.91 22.18 2.66
C LEU A 148 -7.72 22.76 3.82
N LYS A 149 -8.95 23.21 3.52
CA LYS A 149 -9.92 23.66 4.50
C LYS A 149 -11.24 22.89 4.34
N PRO A 150 -11.90 22.52 5.43
CA PRO A 150 -11.46 22.66 6.82
C PRO A 150 -10.21 21.79 7.11
N ASN A 151 -9.42 22.16 8.12
CA ASN A 151 -8.21 21.41 8.50
C ASN A 151 -8.51 20.01 9.09
N THR A 152 -9.78 19.70 9.32
CA THR A 152 -10.29 18.39 9.73
C THR A 152 -10.67 17.48 8.56
N THR A 153 -10.48 17.96 7.31
CA THR A 153 -10.77 17.14 6.13
C THR A 153 -9.89 15.90 6.07
N ALA A 154 -10.45 14.78 5.66
CA ALA A 154 -9.73 13.57 5.33
C ALA A 154 -9.22 13.56 3.87
N GLU A 155 -9.65 14.52 3.06
CA GLU A 155 -9.26 14.65 1.66
C GLU A 155 -7.80 15.12 1.52
N ILE A 156 -7.14 14.64 0.48
CA ILE A 156 -5.77 15.04 0.11
C ILE A 156 -5.79 15.76 -1.23
N GLY A 157 -4.92 16.77 -1.39
CA GLY A 157 -4.73 17.42 -2.69
C GLY A 157 -4.01 16.50 -3.67
N MET A 158 -4.57 16.38 -4.88
CA MET A 158 -3.95 15.62 -5.97
C MET A 158 -3.04 16.53 -6.79
N PHE A 159 -1.79 16.12 -6.99
CA PHE A 159 -0.80 16.90 -7.74
C PHE A 159 -0.64 16.37 -9.17
N THR A 160 -0.62 17.30 -10.14
CA THR A 160 -0.41 17.01 -11.55
C THR A 160 0.53 18.04 -12.17
N SER A 161 1.48 17.60 -13.00
CA SER A 161 2.31 18.49 -13.81
C SER A 161 1.65 18.76 -15.15
N LYS A 162 1.70 20.01 -15.61
CA LYS A 162 1.27 20.38 -16.98
C LYS A 162 2.25 19.91 -18.04
N ASP A 163 3.53 19.75 -17.67
CA ASP A 163 4.56 19.18 -18.53
C ASP A 163 5.43 18.21 -17.72
N PRO A 164 5.12 16.90 -17.73
CA PRO A 164 5.86 15.89 -16.99
C PRO A 164 7.30 15.63 -17.51
N ASP A 165 7.64 16.13 -18.70
CA ASP A 165 8.99 16.00 -19.25
C ASP A 165 9.94 17.04 -18.69
N ILE A 166 9.42 18.24 -18.35
CA ILE A 166 10.18 19.28 -17.64
C ILE A 166 10.23 18.95 -16.16
N VAL A 167 9.07 18.66 -15.55
CA VAL A 167 8.94 18.38 -14.11
C VAL A 167 7.98 17.23 -13.86
N ALA A 168 8.45 16.17 -13.24
CA ALA A 168 7.59 15.12 -12.71
C ALA A 168 7.13 15.47 -11.28
N VAL A 169 5.89 15.09 -10.95
CA VAL A 169 5.35 15.23 -9.58
C VAL A 169 4.66 13.92 -9.16
N SER A 170 4.85 13.53 -7.89
CA SER A 170 4.12 12.42 -7.30
C SER A 170 2.78 12.88 -6.74
N VAL A 171 1.88 11.92 -6.45
CA VAL A 171 0.60 12.18 -5.79
C VAL A 171 0.76 12.89 -4.43
N SER A 172 1.91 12.74 -3.76
CA SER A 172 2.23 13.40 -2.48
C SER A 172 2.93 14.75 -2.63
N GLY A 173 2.99 15.34 -3.86
CA GLY A 173 3.59 16.64 -4.11
C GLY A 173 5.12 16.64 -4.19
N LYS A 174 5.79 15.47 -4.28
CA LYS A 174 7.24 15.42 -4.49
C LYS A 174 7.56 15.72 -5.96
N VAL A 175 8.20 16.84 -6.19
CA VAL A 175 8.61 17.36 -7.50
C VAL A 175 10.03 16.91 -7.82
N LEU A 176 10.29 16.52 -9.08
CA LEU A 176 11.60 16.24 -9.64
C LEU A 176 11.78 17.07 -10.91
N ALA A 177 12.78 17.95 -10.93
CA ALA A 177 13.19 18.71 -12.10
C ALA A 177 13.97 17.81 -13.07
N LYS A 178 13.48 17.62 -14.30
CA LYS A 178 14.04 16.69 -15.29
C LYS A 178 14.78 17.41 -16.41
N LYS A 179 14.24 18.53 -16.89
CA LYS A 179 14.75 19.27 -18.04
C LYS A 179 14.60 20.78 -17.80
N VAL A 180 15.54 21.57 -18.30
CA VAL A 180 15.44 23.03 -18.27
C VAL A 180 14.16 23.49 -18.97
N GLY A 181 13.46 24.42 -18.33
CA GLY A 181 12.21 24.96 -18.85
C GLY A 181 11.31 25.48 -17.73
N LYS A 182 10.11 25.88 -18.10
CA LYS A 182 9.08 26.39 -17.19
C LYS A 182 7.80 25.59 -17.33
N THR A 183 7.25 25.13 -16.22
CA THR A 183 5.97 24.41 -16.19
C THR A 183 5.17 24.78 -14.94
N THR A 184 3.93 24.28 -14.87
CA THR A 184 3.03 24.53 -13.74
C THR A 184 2.63 23.22 -13.11
N ILE A 185 2.74 23.12 -11.81
CA ILE A 185 2.13 22.06 -11.00
C ILE A 185 0.77 22.54 -10.53
N VAL A 186 -0.24 21.74 -10.77
CA VAL A 186 -1.62 21.95 -10.30
C VAL A 186 -1.85 21.02 -9.12
N SER A 187 -2.43 21.53 -8.04
CA SER A 187 -2.98 20.70 -6.97
C SER A 187 -4.48 20.95 -6.87
N SER A 188 -5.28 19.88 -6.95
CA SER A 188 -6.75 19.94 -6.99
C SER A 188 -7.38 19.03 -5.94
N ILE A 189 -8.64 19.30 -5.62
CA ILE A 189 -9.53 18.51 -4.75
C ILE A 189 -10.76 18.04 -5.52
N ALA A 190 -11.51 17.09 -4.95
CA ALA A 190 -12.61 16.40 -5.62
C ALA A 190 -13.71 17.34 -6.13
N ASN A 191 -13.97 18.44 -5.44
CA ASN A 191 -14.96 19.44 -5.87
C ASN A 191 -14.51 20.34 -7.04
N GLY A 192 -13.34 20.05 -7.65
CA GLY A 192 -12.80 20.78 -8.81
C GLY A 192 -12.00 22.04 -8.46
N LYS A 193 -11.95 22.47 -7.21
CA LYS A 193 -11.09 23.60 -6.81
C LYS A 193 -9.63 23.20 -6.85
N TYR A 194 -8.78 24.14 -7.25
CA TYR A 194 -7.35 23.91 -7.41
C TYR A 194 -6.53 25.15 -7.06
N ASP A 195 -5.26 24.92 -6.87
CA ASP A 195 -4.21 25.96 -6.79
C ASP A 195 -3.00 25.53 -7.60
N ILE A 196 -2.14 26.50 -7.96
CA ILE A 196 -1.03 26.29 -8.89
C ILE A 196 0.30 26.77 -8.29
N CYS A 197 1.37 26.07 -8.68
CA CYS A 197 2.75 26.49 -8.43
C CYS A 197 3.54 26.46 -9.74
N THR A 198 4.17 27.55 -10.10
CA THR A 198 5.07 27.63 -11.25
C THR A 198 6.44 27.06 -10.87
N ILE A 199 6.99 26.18 -11.70
CA ILE A 199 8.33 25.64 -11.51
C ILE A 199 9.21 26.12 -12.67
N ASN A 200 10.29 26.82 -12.33
CA ASN A 200 11.36 27.20 -13.26
C ASN A 200 12.53 26.23 -13.06
N VAL A 201 12.86 25.47 -14.09
CA VAL A 201 14.03 24.58 -14.06
C VAL A 201 15.17 25.21 -14.80
N VAL A 202 16.30 25.35 -14.11
CA VAL A 202 17.54 25.89 -14.64
C VAL A 202 18.63 24.84 -14.72
N GLU A 203 19.69 25.10 -15.48
CA GLU A 203 20.84 24.19 -15.51
C GLU A 203 21.48 24.06 -14.12
N ALA A 204 22.02 22.87 -13.85
CA ALA A 204 22.82 22.69 -12.63
C ALA A 204 24.12 23.51 -12.73
N VAL A 205 24.36 24.38 -11.75
CA VAL A 205 25.65 25.09 -11.66
C VAL A 205 26.72 24.08 -11.23
N GLU A 206 27.65 23.74 -12.12
CA GLU A 206 28.85 23.00 -11.74
C GLU A 206 29.64 23.85 -10.73
N LYS A 207 29.68 23.38 -9.48
CA LYS A 207 30.62 23.95 -8.50
C LYS A 207 32.03 23.57 -8.95
N THR A 208 32.69 24.49 -9.64
CA THR A 208 34.12 24.37 -9.88
C THR A 208 34.80 24.24 -8.52
N ALA A 209 35.34 23.07 -8.22
CA ALA A 209 36.14 22.88 -7.02
C ALA A 209 37.40 23.75 -7.19
N GLU A 210 37.43 24.87 -6.49
CA GLU A 210 38.61 25.70 -6.38
C GLU A 210 39.70 24.88 -5.69
N LYS A 211 40.61 24.34 -6.51
CA LYS A 211 41.85 23.75 -6.00
C LYS A 211 42.68 24.85 -5.41
N THR A 212 42.57 25.04 -4.13
CA THR A 212 43.56 25.85 -3.37
C THR A 212 44.91 25.11 -3.45
N LYS A 213 45.84 25.77 -4.04
CA LYS A 213 47.24 25.35 -4.20
C LYS A 213 48.02 25.67 -2.93
#